data_fc0a14a8340d4ad3cf340f093c31020c
#
_entry.id   fc0a14a8340d4ad3cf340f093c31020c
#
_cell.length_a   1.000
_cell.length_b   1.000
_cell.length_c   1.000
_cell.angle_alpha   90.00
_cell.angle_beta   90.00
_cell.angle_gamma   90.00
#
_symmetry.space_group_name_H-M   'P 1'
#
loop_
_entity.id
_entity.type
_entity.pdbx_description
1 polymer ?
#
loop_
_entity_poly.entity_id
_entity_poly.type
_entity_poly.pdbx_seq_one_letter_code
_entity_poly.pdbx_strand_id
1 'polypeptide(L)'
;MELTANTLQTVATNNNVLFTDTPVRGSCSIIHRDDSGLVTLRGITNQCRARFKATFGANVALPAGATVAPITLALVINGEAIGPATMISTPAAAEEFNNVSASIYLNVPAGCCYTISVKNISDDAVDVENANLIIERVA
;
A
#
# COMPACT_ATOMS: atom_id res chain seq x y z
N MET A 1 -1.71 -12.65 3.99
CA MET A 1 -1.01 -12.52 2.69
C MET A 1 0.11 -11.51 2.83
N GLU A 2 1.25 -11.84 2.31
CA GLU A 2 2.37 -10.90 2.20
C GLU A 2 2.67 -10.63 0.74
N LEU A 3 2.78 -9.35 0.39
CA LEU A 3 3.05 -8.87 -0.95
C LEU A 3 4.33 -8.07 -0.94
N THR A 4 5.20 -8.28 -1.91
CA THR A 4 6.48 -7.59 -1.95
C THR A 4 6.80 -7.04 -3.33
N ALA A 5 7.60 -5.97 -3.35
CA ALA A 5 8.20 -5.41 -4.54
C ALA A 5 9.60 -4.91 -4.16
N ASN A 6 10.57 -5.80 -4.25
CA ASN A 6 11.94 -5.52 -3.80
C ASN A 6 12.68 -4.56 -4.71
N THR A 7 12.37 -4.60 -6.01
CA THR A 7 13.03 -3.77 -7.01
C THR A 7 12.54 -2.33 -6.95
N LEU A 8 13.45 -1.37 -7.20
CA LEU A 8 13.10 0.04 -7.30
C LEU A 8 12.03 0.27 -8.38
N GLN A 9 11.00 1.02 -8.04
CA GLN A 9 9.97 1.47 -8.97
C GLN A 9 9.71 2.95 -8.80
N THR A 10 9.47 3.65 -9.90
CA THR A 10 9.07 5.05 -9.88
C THR A 10 7.55 5.11 -10.00
N VAL A 11 6.91 5.64 -8.97
CA VAL A 11 5.44 5.72 -8.89
C VAL A 11 5.02 7.17 -9.18
N ALA A 12 4.32 7.37 -10.29
CA ALA A 12 3.82 8.70 -10.65
C ALA A 12 2.72 9.15 -9.68
N THR A 13 2.45 10.45 -9.66
CA THR A 13 1.38 11.04 -8.85
C THR A 13 0.04 10.35 -9.13
N ASN A 14 -0.68 10.02 -8.07
CA ASN A 14 -1.97 9.32 -8.09
C ASN A 14 -1.92 7.87 -8.61
N ASN A 15 -0.75 7.31 -8.80
CA ASN A 15 -0.60 5.91 -9.16
C ASN A 15 -0.32 5.05 -7.92
N ASN A 16 -0.61 3.76 -8.04
CA ASN A 16 -0.40 2.78 -6.98
C ASN A 16 1.01 2.21 -7.02
N VAL A 17 1.52 1.88 -5.83
CA VAL A 17 2.70 1.02 -5.71
C VAL A 17 2.31 -0.37 -6.22
N LEU A 18 3.11 -0.95 -7.11
CA LEU A 18 2.88 -2.28 -7.65
C LEU A 18 3.61 -3.33 -6.82
N PHE A 19 2.98 -4.49 -6.64
CA PHE A 19 3.59 -5.61 -5.93
C PHE A 19 3.80 -6.76 -6.92
N THR A 20 5.06 -7.13 -7.11
CA THR A 20 5.46 -8.11 -8.12
C THR A 20 5.35 -9.54 -7.61
N ASP A 21 5.51 -9.75 -6.31
CA ASP A 21 5.58 -11.07 -5.71
C ASP A 21 4.59 -11.23 -4.56
N THR A 22 4.15 -12.45 -4.34
CA THR A 22 3.31 -12.83 -3.20
C THR A 22 3.97 -14.01 -2.49
N PRO A 23 5.02 -13.74 -1.66
CA PRO A 23 5.75 -14.81 -0.98
C PRO A 23 4.89 -15.62 -0.02
N VAL A 24 3.90 -15.00 0.59
CA VAL A 24 2.97 -15.71 1.48
C VAL A 24 1.54 -15.45 1.02
N ARG A 25 0.90 -16.47 0.49
CA ARG A 25 -0.47 -16.38 0.02
C ARG A 25 -1.44 -16.32 1.20
N GLY A 26 -2.50 -15.53 1.03
CA GLY A 26 -3.57 -15.46 2.01
C GLY A 26 -4.66 -16.50 1.77
N SER A 27 -5.73 -16.40 2.56
CA SER A 27 -6.95 -17.18 2.36
C SER A 27 -7.73 -16.69 1.13
N CYS A 28 -8.80 -17.39 0.79
CA CYS A 28 -9.68 -16.96 -0.31
C CYS A 28 -10.38 -15.61 -0.05
N SER A 29 -10.25 -15.06 1.15
CA SER A 29 -10.76 -13.71 1.48
C SER A 29 -9.86 -12.59 0.97
N ILE A 30 -8.62 -12.89 0.61
CA ILE A 30 -7.62 -11.89 0.17
C ILE A 30 -7.10 -12.31 -1.19
N ILE A 31 -7.33 -11.49 -2.20
CA ILE A 31 -6.99 -11.81 -3.59
C ILE A 31 -6.04 -10.75 -4.14
N HIS A 32 -4.91 -11.19 -4.67
CA HIS A 32 -3.94 -10.36 -5.36
C HIS A 32 -3.47 -11.01 -6.65
N ARG A 33 -3.34 -10.21 -7.69
CA ARG A 33 -2.71 -10.60 -8.95
C ARG A 33 -1.30 -10.02 -8.97
N ASP A 34 -0.30 -10.83 -9.31
CA ASP A 34 1.09 -10.36 -9.44
C ASP A 34 1.16 -9.18 -10.41
N ASP A 35 2.06 -8.24 -10.12
CA ASP A 35 2.25 -6.98 -10.85
C ASP A 35 1.09 -5.98 -10.72
N SER A 36 0.12 -6.22 -9.86
CA SER A 36 -0.97 -5.29 -9.55
C SER A 36 -0.71 -4.51 -8.27
N GLY A 37 -1.20 -3.29 -8.21
CA GLY A 37 -1.23 -2.49 -6.99
C GLY A 37 -2.52 -2.66 -6.18
N LEU A 38 -3.49 -3.41 -6.68
CA LEU A 38 -4.78 -3.59 -6.03
C LEU A 38 -4.90 -4.96 -5.37
N VAL A 39 -5.39 -4.97 -4.14
CA VAL A 39 -5.73 -6.19 -3.42
C VAL A 39 -7.22 -6.15 -3.12
N THR A 40 -7.91 -7.26 -3.39
CA THR A 40 -9.34 -7.39 -3.11
C THR A 40 -9.55 -8.15 -1.82
N LEU A 41 -10.31 -7.56 -0.91
CA LEU A 41 -10.71 -8.17 0.36
C LEU A 41 -12.18 -8.54 0.30
N ARG A 42 -12.49 -9.79 0.60
CA ARG A 42 -13.85 -10.33 0.52
C ARG A 42 -14.41 -10.53 1.91
N GLY A 43 -15.63 -10.06 2.12
CA GLY A 43 -16.36 -10.23 3.38
C GLY A 43 -16.98 -11.62 3.51
N ILE A 44 -16.18 -12.69 3.48
CA ILE A 44 -16.66 -14.06 3.63
C ILE A 44 -16.78 -14.35 5.13
N THR A 45 -17.99 -14.25 5.66
CA THR A 45 -18.24 -14.41 7.09
C THR A 45 -19.72 -14.67 7.35
N ASN A 46 -20.02 -15.34 8.46
CA ASN A 46 -21.38 -15.50 8.99
C ASN A 46 -21.77 -14.35 9.94
N GLN A 47 -20.84 -13.45 10.21
CA GLN A 47 -21.06 -12.27 11.04
C GLN A 47 -21.41 -11.06 10.17
N CYS A 48 -21.63 -9.90 10.78
CA CYS A 48 -21.96 -8.69 10.04
C CYS A 48 -20.80 -8.20 9.18
N ARG A 49 -19.58 -8.50 9.57
CA ARG A 49 -18.36 -8.04 8.89
C ARG A 49 -17.17 -8.96 9.15
N ALA A 50 -16.23 -8.92 8.21
CA ALA A 50 -14.91 -9.50 8.38
C ALA A 50 -13.91 -8.38 8.67
N ARG A 51 -13.00 -8.59 9.61
CA ARG A 51 -11.97 -7.61 9.97
C ARG A 51 -10.63 -8.02 9.43
N PHE A 52 -9.93 -7.05 8.85
CA PHE A 52 -8.59 -7.24 8.31
C PHE A 52 -7.64 -6.23 8.93
N LYS A 53 -6.37 -6.59 8.97
CA LYS A 53 -5.28 -5.69 9.33
C LYS A 53 -4.33 -5.58 8.14
N ALA A 54 -3.98 -4.36 7.76
CA ALA A 54 -3.03 -4.09 6.70
C ALA A 54 -1.85 -3.31 7.25
N THR A 55 -0.63 -3.74 6.93
CA THR A 55 0.61 -3.08 7.33
C THR A 55 1.48 -2.90 6.11
N PHE A 56 1.88 -1.67 5.82
CA PHE A 56 2.75 -1.34 4.70
C PHE A 56 4.06 -0.76 5.22
N GLY A 57 5.15 -1.12 4.55
CA GLY A 57 6.45 -0.51 4.77
C GLY A 57 7.25 -0.48 3.49
N ALA A 58 8.03 0.56 3.29
CA ALA A 58 8.89 0.71 2.13
C ALA A 58 9.98 1.75 2.38
N ASN A 59 11.00 1.72 1.54
CA ASN A 59 11.99 2.80 1.44
C ASN A 59 11.59 3.71 0.28
N VAL A 60 11.53 4.99 0.52
CA VAL A 60 11.11 5.99 -0.47
C VAL A 60 12.15 7.08 -0.63
N ALA A 61 12.25 7.58 -1.86
CA ALA A 61 13.14 8.69 -2.21
C ALA A 61 12.54 9.50 -3.35
N LEU A 62 13.03 10.71 -3.53
CA LEU A 62 12.72 11.48 -4.73
C LEU A 62 13.60 10.98 -5.88
N PRO A 63 13.07 10.92 -7.13
CA PRO A 63 13.86 10.53 -8.30
C PRO A 63 15.03 11.46 -8.54
N ALA A 64 16.03 10.99 -9.28
CA ALA A 64 17.17 11.79 -9.69
C ALA A 64 16.71 13.05 -10.42
N GLY A 65 17.28 14.20 -10.04
CA GLY A 65 16.94 15.49 -10.65
C GLY A 65 15.65 16.11 -10.16
N ALA A 66 14.94 15.49 -9.21
CA ALA A 66 13.72 16.07 -8.65
C ALA A 66 14.03 17.22 -7.70
N THR A 67 13.12 18.19 -7.65
CA THR A 67 13.15 19.24 -6.64
C THR A 67 12.72 18.66 -5.29
N VAL A 68 13.42 19.03 -4.22
CA VAL A 68 13.09 18.58 -2.87
C VAL A 68 11.66 18.99 -2.51
N ALA A 69 10.84 18.00 -2.14
CA ALA A 69 9.45 18.19 -1.77
C ALA A 69 9.01 17.05 -0.85
N PRO A 70 7.94 17.24 -0.06
CA PRO A 70 7.40 16.15 0.77
C PRO A 70 6.94 14.98 -0.07
N ILE A 71 7.27 13.77 0.38
CA ILE A 71 6.77 12.51 -0.18
C ILE A 71 5.58 12.10 0.68
N THR A 72 4.44 11.85 0.04
CA THR A 72 3.23 11.43 0.74
C THR A 72 2.65 10.19 0.07
N LEU A 73 2.64 9.07 0.81
CA LEU A 73 1.97 7.85 0.41
C LEU A 73 0.81 7.59 1.38
N ALA A 74 -0.22 6.93 0.90
CA ALA A 74 -1.35 6.56 1.74
C ALA A 74 -1.89 5.18 1.39
N LEU A 75 -2.38 4.47 2.41
CA LEU A 75 -3.24 3.33 2.18
C LEU A 75 -4.60 3.84 1.70
N VAL A 76 -5.10 3.23 0.65
CA VAL A 76 -6.32 3.64 -0.05
C VAL A 76 -7.33 2.50 -0.01
N ILE A 77 -8.53 2.77 0.46
CA ILE A 77 -9.62 1.79 0.52
C ILE A 77 -10.72 2.26 -0.41
N ASN A 78 -11.05 1.43 -1.40
CA ASN A 78 -12.06 1.72 -2.42
C ASN A 78 -11.81 3.05 -3.15
N GLY A 79 -10.54 3.37 -3.40
CA GLY A 79 -10.14 4.59 -4.09
C GLY A 79 -10.02 5.83 -3.20
N GLU A 80 -10.31 5.72 -1.90
CA GLU A 80 -10.23 6.84 -0.96
C GLU A 80 -9.02 6.70 -0.05
N ALA A 81 -8.18 7.73 -0.03
CA ALA A 81 -7.00 7.76 0.83
C ALA A 81 -7.41 7.88 2.30
N ILE A 82 -6.79 7.06 3.15
CA ILE A 82 -7.10 7.00 4.57
C ILE A 82 -6.13 7.89 5.34
N GLY A 83 -6.64 8.95 5.96
CA GLY A 83 -5.84 9.91 6.71
C GLY A 83 -4.93 9.30 7.76
N PRO A 84 -5.42 8.46 8.68
CA PRO A 84 -4.57 7.81 9.70
C PRO A 84 -3.51 6.86 9.15
N ALA A 85 -3.61 6.45 7.91
CA ALA A 85 -2.65 5.58 7.23
C ALA A 85 -1.85 6.34 6.16
N THR A 86 -1.69 7.63 6.34
CA THR A 86 -0.88 8.49 5.47
C THR A 86 0.54 8.58 6.00
N MET A 87 1.51 8.36 5.12
CA MET A 87 2.93 8.35 5.44
C MET A 87 3.60 9.55 4.76
N ILE A 88 4.27 10.38 5.54
CA ILE A 88 4.93 11.58 5.02
C ILE A 88 6.42 11.52 5.34
N SER A 89 7.23 11.80 4.33
CA SER A 89 8.67 11.93 4.47
C SER A 89 9.15 13.12 3.66
N THR A 90 9.96 13.99 4.24
CA THR A 90 10.58 15.12 3.53
C THR A 90 12.07 14.89 3.48
N PRO A 91 12.63 14.37 2.36
CA PRO A 91 14.06 14.14 2.26
C PRO A 91 14.82 15.46 2.11
N ALA A 92 16.08 15.47 2.53
CA ALA A 92 16.94 16.64 2.41
C ALA A 92 17.45 16.85 0.97
N ALA A 93 17.51 15.76 0.19
CA ALA A 93 17.99 15.79 -1.20
C ALA A 93 17.33 14.68 -2.03
N ALA A 94 17.39 14.79 -3.36
CA ALA A 94 16.95 13.73 -4.25
C ALA A 94 17.82 12.46 -4.04
N GLU A 95 17.23 11.29 -4.32
CA GLU A 95 17.88 9.98 -4.18
C GLU A 95 18.25 9.59 -2.74
N GLU A 96 17.79 10.32 -1.74
CA GLU A 96 17.99 10.02 -0.33
C GLU A 96 16.82 9.21 0.19
N PHE A 97 17.07 7.95 0.57
CA PHE A 97 16.02 7.03 1.00
C PHE A 97 15.70 7.19 2.47
N ASN A 98 14.40 7.18 2.76
CA ASN A 98 13.84 7.14 4.11
C ASN A 98 12.81 6.03 4.19
N ASN A 99 12.68 5.39 5.34
CA ASN A 99 11.66 4.36 5.54
C ASN A 99 10.33 4.99 5.95
N VAL A 100 9.25 4.50 5.35
CA VAL A 100 7.88 4.88 5.74
C VAL A 100 7.06 3.63 6.02
N SER A 101 6.14 3.74 6.97
CA SER A 101 5.25 2.63 7.32
C SER A 101 3.92 3.13 7.86
N ALA A 102 2.89 2.31 7.70
CA ALA A 102 1.57 2.56 8.27
C ALA A 102 0.84 1.24 8.49
N SER A 103 -0.06 1.22 9.46
CA SER A 103 -0.86 0.04 9.77
C SER A 103 -2.28 0.47 10.12
N ILE A 104 -3.28 -0.25 9.58
CA ILE A 104 -4.69 0.01 9.86
C ILE A 104 -5.47 -1.28 10.01
N TYR A 105 -6.58 -1.18 10.73
CA TYR A 105 -7.65 -2.18 10.69
C TYR A 105 -8.75 -1.68 9.77
N LEU A 106 -9.40 -2.61 9.07
CA LEU A 106 -10.58 -2.30 8.26
C LEU A 106 -11.61 -3.39 8.35
N ASN A 107 -12.88 -3.02 8.23
CA ASN A 107 -13.99 -3.93 8.23
C ASN A 107 -14.61 -4.01 6.84
N VAL A 108 -14.80 -5.22 6.35
CA VAL A 108 -15.49 -5.47 5.08
C VAL A 108 -16.86 -6.07 5.41
N PRO A 109 -17.98 -5.43 5.03
CA PRO A 109 -19.30 -5.97 5.30
C PRO A 109 -19.49 -7.35 4.69
N ALA A 110 -20.28 -8.20 5.34
CA ALA A 110 -20.57 -9.54 4.84
C ALA A 110 -21.13 -9.47 3.42
N GLY A 111 -20.58 -10.29 2.53
CA GLY A 111 -20.98 -10.35 1.13
C GLY A 111 -20.42 -9.25 0.24
N CYS A 112 -19.69 -8.27 0.79
CA CYS A 112 -19.07 -7.20 0.03
C CYS A 112 -17.62 -7.51 -0.32
N CYS A 113 -17.07 -6.74 -1.27
CA CYS A 113 -15.65 -6.75 -1.61
C CYS A 113 -15.12 -5.32 -1.52
N TYR A 114 -14.00 -5.14 -0.82
CA TYR A 114 -13.28 -3.88 -0.76
C TYR A 114 -11.94 -4.03 -1.46
N THR A 115 -11.44 -2.95 -2.02
CA THR A 115 -10.08 -2.91 -2.56
C THR A 115 -9.18 -2.12 -1.63
N ILE A 116 -7.91 -2.55 -1.51
CA ILE A 116 -6.89 -1.82 -0.80
C ILE A 116 -5.68 -1.67 -1.70
N SER A 117 -5.05 -0.50 -1.66
CA SER A 117 -3.83 -0.19 -2.41
C SER A 117 -2.98 0.81 -1.63
N VAL A 118 -1.76 1.03 -2.10
CA VAL A 118 -0.88 2.09 -1.60
C VAL A 118 -0.67 3.05 -2.74
N LYS A 119 -1.04 4.30 -2.56
CA LYS A 119 -1.01 5.32 -3.61
C LYS A 119 -0.04 6.44 -3.27
N ASN A 120 0.67 6.91 -4.30
CA ASN A 120 1.44 8.16 -4.21
C ASN A 120 0.47 9.34 -4.35
N ILE A 121 0.24 10.05 -3.27
CA ILE A 121 -0.61 11.25 -3.24
C ILE A 121 0.22 12.55 -3.16
N SER A 122 1.53 12.45 -3.39
CA SER A 122 2.41 13.62 -3.52
C SER A 122 2.16 14.34 -4.85
N ASP A 123 2.67 15.56 -4.96
CA ASP A 123 2.58 16.34 -6.20
C ASP A 123 3.50 15.82 -7.31
N ASP A 124 4.52 15.05 -6.96
CA ASP A 124 5.55 14.55 -7.88
C ASP A 124 5.69 13.04 -7.80
N ALA A 125 6.38 12.46 -8.80
CA ALA A 125 6.71 11.04 -8.79
C ALA A 125 7.66 10.71 -7.63
N VAL A 126 7.59 9.48 -7.14
CA VAL A 126 8.36 8.99 -5.99
C VAL A 126 9.00 7.65 -6.36
N ASP A 127 10.26 7.46 -5.98
CA ASP A 127 10.91 6.16 -6.07
C ASP A 127 10.60 5.36 -4.82
N VAL A 128 10.16 4.12 -5.03
CA VAL A 128 9.81 3.17 -3.96
C VAL A 128 10.64 1.91 -4.13
N GLU A 129 11.29 1.46 -3.06
CA GLU A 129 12.11 0.26 -3.05
C GLU A 129 11.83 -0.55 -1.80
N ASN A 130 11.98 -1.86 -1.91
CA ASN A 130 11.74 -2.80 -0.80
C ASN A 130 10.33 -2.68 -0.22
N ALA A 131 9.32 -2.52 -1.07
CA ALA A 131 7.94 -2.41 -0.63
C ALA A 131 7.43 -3.74 -0.08
N ASN A 132 6.73 -3.67 1.04
CA ASN A 132 6.15 -4.83 1.71
C ASN A 132 4.75 -4.46 2.21
N LEU A 133 3.75 -5.22 1.82
CA LEU A 133 2.38 -5.06 2.30
C LEU A 133 1.90 -6.38 2.88
N ILE A 134 1.57 -6.38 4.15
CA ILE A 134 1.02 -7.53 4.86
C ILE A 134 -0.45 -7.28 5.12
N ILE A 135 -1.30 -8.20 4.68
CA ILE A 135 -2.73 -8.15 4.95
C ILE A 135 -3.12 -9.47 5.57
N GLU A 136 -3.72 -9.39 6.75
CA GLU A 136 -4.20 -10.58 7.46
C GLU A 136 -5.64 -10.39 7.91
N ARG A 137 -6.39 -11.47 7.88
CA ARG A 137 -7.73 -11.50 8.44
C ARG A 137 -7.64 -11.78 9.93
N VAL A 138 -8.22 -10.90 10.76
CA VAL A 138 -8.11 -10.98 12.22
C VAL A 138 -9.43 -11.33 12.93
N ALA A 139 -10.53 -11.31 12.20
CA ALA A 139 -11.82 -11.76 12.78
C ALA A 139 -12.86 -12.13 11.72
#